data_df47e8baf0e3d973d072bfdf2252077f
#
_entry.id   df47e8baf0e3d973d072bfdf2252077f
#
_cell.length_a   1.000
_cell.length_b   1.000
_cell.length_c   1.000
_cell.angle_alpha   90.00
_cell.angle_beta   90.00
_cell.angle_gamma   90.00
#
_symmetry.space_group_name_H-M   'P 1'
#
loop_
_entity.id
_entity.type
_entity.pdbx_description
1 polymer ?
#
loop_
_entity_poly.entity_id
_entity_poly.type
_entity_poly.pdbx_seq_one_letter_code
_entity_poly.pdbx_strand_id
1 'polypeptide(L)'
;SYADLYSFKTKTKIYLDKFSKQLCGKYRKGHFEGVLNVVNRFLEIIDPKYIFLGIKDFQQLTLINEHIQKNNIKTKVIECSTIREKNGVACSTRNFNLNNKELLIASNIYKYLLNLNKKIKKNYKLFKINTIKKDLISLGATKIDYVKNYKNS
;
A
#
# COMPACT_ATOMS: atom_id res chain seq x y z
N SER A 1 -12.27 -19.37 -11.14
CA SER A 1 -13.18 -18.34 -11.75
C SER A 1 -13.85 -17.49 -10.65
N TYR A 2 -14.64 -16.48 -11.06
CA TYR A 2 -15.48 -15.72 -10.13
C TYR A 2 -16.48 -16.62 -9.40
N ALA A 3 -17.10 -17.53 -10.12
CA ALA A 3 -18.06 -18.49 -9.57
C ALA A 3 -17.44 -19.37 -8.48
N ASP A 4 -16.21 -19.82 -8.64
CA ASP A 4 -15.51 -20.64 -7.64
C ASP A 4 -15.25 -19.82 -6.36
N LEU A 5 -14.83 -18.58 -6.53
CA LEU A 5 -14.51 -17.69 -5.39
C LEU A 5 -15.76 -17.28 -4.60
N TYR A 6 -16.93 -17.19 -5.26
CA TYR A 6 -18.19 -16.71 -4.66
C TYR A 6 -19.27 -17.79 -4.56
N SER A 7 -18.89 -19.06 -4.61
CA SER A 7 -19.81 -20.22 -4.53
C SER A 7 -20.42 -20.45 -3.14
N PHE A 8 -19.87 -19.86 -2.08
CA PHE A 8 -20.31 -20.06 -0.70
C PHE A 8 -20.39 -18.76 0.10
N LYS A 9 -21.14 -18.77 1.21
CA LYS A 9 -21.15 -17.67 2.18
C LYS A 9 -19.90 -17.73 3.06
N THR A 10 -19.20 -16.59 3.22
CA THR A 10 -18.06 -16.51 4.12
C THR A 10 -18.49 -16.67 5.59
N LYS A 11 -17.67 -17.34 6.37
CA LYS A 11 -17.87 -17.52 7.81
C LYS A 11 -17.47 -16.28 8.59
N THR A 12 -16.51 -15.52 8.08
CA THR A 12 -15.94 -14.35 8.75
C THR A 12 -16.63 -13.07 8.30
N LYS A 13 -16.79 -12.13 9.23
CA LYS A 13 -17.34 -10.80 8.93
C LYS A 13 -16.23 -9.82 8.58
N ILE A 14 -16.42 -9.05 7.51
CA ILE A 14 -15.50 -7.97 7.13
C ILE A 14 -15.76 -6.76 8.04
N TYR A 15 -14.72 -6.36 8.76
CA TYR A 15 -14.71 -5.16 9.58
C TYR A 15 -13.77 -4.12 8.98
N LEU A 16 -14.32 -3.00 8.56
CA LEU A 16 -13.57 -1.84 8.10
C LEU A 16 -13.52 -0.80 9.21
N ASP A 17 -12.33 -0.51 9.69
CA ASP A 17 -12.12 0.57 10.65
C ASP A 17 -12.01 1.96 9.99
N LYS A 18 -11.78 2.99 10.82
CA LYS A 18 -11.60 4.36 10.32
C LYS A 18 -10.38 4.51 9.41
N PHE A 19 -9.37 3.65 9.57
CA PHE A 19 -8.16 3.69 8.74
C PHE A 19 -8.45 3.35 7.28
N SER A 20 -9.43 2.47 7.02
CA SER A 20 -9.86 2.12 5.65
C SER A 20 -10.34 3.32 4.82
N LYS A 21 -10.79 4.40 5.49
CA LYS A 21 -11.27 5.66 4.87
C LYS A 21 -10.22 6.76 4.82
N GLN A 22 -8.99 6.49 5.26
CA GLN A 22 -7.85 7.40 5.19
C GLN A 22 -6.97 7.09 3.99
N LEU A 23 -5.91 7.89 3.77
CA LEU A 23 -4.90 7.67 2.72
C LEU A 23 -5.52 7.30 1.36
N CYS A 24 -5.14 6.14 0.79
CA CYS A 24 -5.70 5.63 -0.46
C CYS A 24 -7.22 5.44 -0.39
N GLY A 25 -7.74 5.00 0.77
CA GLY A 25 -9.17 4.75 0.95
C GLY A 25 -10.04 6.00 0.85
N LYS A 26 -9.49 7.18 1.16
CA LYS A 26 -10.19 8.47 0.96
C LYS A 26 -10.51 8.72 -0.52
N TYR A 27 -9.62 8.28 -1.41
CA TYR A 27 -9.70 8.54 -2.86
C TYR A 27 -10.25 7.35 -3.65
N ARG A 28 -10.41 6.20 -3.01
CA ARG A 28 -10.83 4.93 -3.62
C ARG A 28 -11.96 4.30 -2.80
N LYS A 29 -13.16 4.89 -2.86
CA LYS A 29 -14.34 4.38 -2.11
C LYS A 29 -14.60 2.91 -2.43
N GLY A 30 -14.90 2.09 -1.41
CA GLY A 30 -15.20 0.66 -1.54
C GLY A 30 -13.99 -0.23 -1.84
N HIS A 31 -12.82 0.32 -2.18
CA HIS A 31 -11.66 -0.45 -2.58
C HIS A 31 -11.21 -1.48 -1.53
N PHE A 32 -11.02 -1.04 -0.29
CA PHE A 32 -10.54 -1.92 0.77
C PHE A 32 -11.59 -2.94 1.24
N GLU A 33 -12.86 -2.60 1.10
CA GLU A 33 -13.93 -3.58 1.30
C GLU A 33 -13.83 -4.72 0.28
N GLY A 34 -13.67 -4.37 -1.00
CA GLY A 34 -13.44 -5.35 -2.07
C GLY A 34 -12.18 -6.19 -1.83
N VAL A 35 -11.07 -5.55 -1.45
CA VAL A 35 -9.80 -6.25 -1.15
C VAL A 35 -10.01 -7.26 -0.02
N LEU A 36 -10.58 -6.84 1.12
CA LEU A 36 -10.79 -7.73 2.25
C LEU A 36 -11.78 -8.86 1.93
N ASN A 37 -12.82 -8.61 1.15
CA ASN A 37 -13.74 -9.66 0.68
C ASN A 37 -13.01 -10.74 -0.10
N VAL A 38 -12.20 -10.36 -1.08
CA VAL A 38 -11.44 -11.32 -1.91
C VAL A 38 -10.40 -12.07 -1.07
N VAL A 39 -9.61 -11.35 -0.27
CA VAL A 39 -8.58 -11.97 0.58
C VAL A 39 -9.20 -12.91 1.60
N ASN A 40 -10.31 -12.53 2.23
CA ASN A 40 -11.01 -13.40 3.18
C ASN A 40 -11.44 -14.72 2.53
N ARG A 41 -11.96 -14.67 1.30
CA ARG A 41 -12.32 -15.88 0.56
C ARG A 41 -11.13 -16.77 0.28
N PHE A 42 -9.99 -16.20 -0.13
CA PHE A 42 -8.77 -16.98 -0.30
C PHE A 42 -8.30 -17.61 1.02
N LEU A 43 -8.39 -16.89 2.13
CA LEU A 43 -8.05 -17.42 3.44
C LEU A 43 -8.98 -18.60 3.82
N GLU A 44 -10.28 -18.50 3.56
CA GLU A 44 -11.24 -19.57 3.85
C GLU A 44 -11.13 -20.80 2.92
N ILE A 45 -10.74 -20.58 1.64
CA ILE A 45 -10.61 -21.67 0.66
C ILE A 45 -9.29 -22.42 0.83
N ILE A 46 -8.18 -21.69 1.02
CA ILE A 46 -6.82 -22.23 0.99
C ILE A 46 -6.37 -22.63 2.40
N ASP A 47 -6.88 -21.95 3.44
CA ASP A 47 -6.47 -22.06 4.84
C ASP A 47 -4.91 -22.04 4.99
N PRO A 48 -4.23 -21.00 4.46
CA PRO A 48 -2.78 -21.00 4.39
C PRO A 48 -2.17 -20.72 5.77
N LYS A 49 -1.05 -21.38 6.07
CA LYS A 49 -0.27 -21.08 7.28
C LYS A 49 0.32 -19.66 7.25
N TYR A 50 0.71 -19.18 6.07
CA TYR A 50 1.33 -17.86 5.86
C TYR A 50 0.71 -17.14 4.65
N ILE A 51 0.56 -15.81 4.78
CA ILE A 51 0.28 -14.91 3.65
C ILE A 51 1.42 -13.89 3.52
N PHE A 52 1.98 -13.74 2.33
CA PHE A 52 3.09 -12.83 2.04
C PHE A 52 2.55 -11.55 1.43
N LEU A 53 2.78 -10.40 2.07
CA LEU A 53 2.26 -9.11 1.65
C LEU A 53 3.38 -8.09 1.51
N GLY A 54 3.43 -7.38 0.38
CA GLY A 54 4.41 -6.34 0.13
C GLY A 54 4.14 -5.07 0.96
N ILE A 55 5.15 -4.55 1.66
CA ILE A 55 5.06 -3.30 2.43
C ILE A 55 4.81 -2.06 1.54
N LYS A 56 4.99 -2.18 0.23
CA LYS A 56 4.63 -1.15 -0.74
C LYS A 56 3.17 -0.72 -0.61
N ASP A 57 2.27 -1.67 -0.43
CA ASP A 57 0.84 -1.45 -0.27
C ASP A 57 0.46 -1.42 1.22
N PHE A 58 1.15 -0.54 1.98
CA PHE A 58 1.12 -0.44 3.44
C PHE A 58 -0.30 -0.46 4.04
N GLN A 59 -1.22 0.36 3.51
CA GLN A 59 -2.59 0.42 4.03
C GLN A 59 -3.33 -0.91 3.82
N GLN A 60 -3.12 -1.56 2.68
CA GLN A 60 -3.70 -2.88 2.39
C GLN A 60 -3.16 -3.95 3.35
N LEU A 61 -1.84 -3.98 3.54
CA LEU A 61 -1.18 -4.88 4.48
C LEU A 61 -1.74 -4.72 5.89
N THR A 62 -1.83 -3.48 6.38
CA THR A 62 -2.36 -3.17 7.72
C THR A 62 -3.79 -3.68 7.88
N LEU A 63 -4.68 -3.38 6.93
CA LEU A 63 -6.09 -3.79 6.99
C LEU A 63 -6.28 -5.30 6.91
N ILE A 64 -5.47 -6.00 6.10
CA ILE A 64 -5.51 -7.47 6.04
C ILE A 64 -5.02 -8.08 7.35
N ASN A 65 -3.93 -7.56 7.93
CA ASN A 65 -3.43 -8.02 9.21
C ASN A 65 -4.44 -7.83 10.34
N GLU A 66 -5.07 -6.66 10.42
CA GLU A 66 -6.16 -6.39 11.37
C GLU A 66 -7.35 -7.33 11.18
N HIS A 67 -7.74 -7.60 9.93
CA HIS A 67 -8.83 -8.53 9.62
C HIS A 67 -8.51 -9.95 10.13
N ILE A 68 -7.31 -10.44 9.88
CA ILE A 68 -6.83 -11.74 10.36
C ILE A 68 -6.88 -11.80 11.89
N GLN A 69 -6.38 -10.78 12.57
CA GLN A 69 -6.36 -10.73 14.03
C GLN A 69 -7.77 -10.67 14.63
N LYS A 70 -8.64 -9.78 14.13
CA LYS A 70 -10.01 -9.59 14.63
C LYS A 70 -10.91 -10.82 14.47
N ASN A 71 -10.64 -11.64 13.46
CA ASN A 71 -11.40 -12.87 13.21
C ASN A 71 -10.68 -14.13 13.75
N ASN A 72 -9.58 -13.98 14.50
CA ASN A 72 -8.78 -15.10 15.03
C ASN A 72 -8.38 -16.13 13.95
N ILE A 73 -8.08 -15.65 12.73
CA ILE A 73 -7.64 -16.51 11.63
C ILE A 73 -6.20 -16.97 11.93
N LYS A 74 -5.93 -18.26 11.75
CA LYS A 74 -4.63 -18.87 12.10
C LYS A 74 -3.48 -18.45 11.19
N THR A 75 -3.79 -17.93 10.00
CA THR A 75 -2.80 -17.46 9.02
C THR A 75 -1.93 -16.34 9.58
N LYS A 76 -0.62 -16.44 9.41
CA LYS A 76 0.35 -15.41 9.80
C LYS A 76 0.70 -14.53 8.60
N VAL A 77 0.68 -13.21 8.81
CA VAL A 77 1.13 -12.24 7.81
C VAL A 77 2.65 -12.13 7.84
N ILE A 78 3.28 -12.30 6.69
CA ILE A 78 4.71 -12.08 6.46
C ILE A 78 4.88 -10.85 5.59
N GLU A 79 5.51 -9.82 6.15
CA GLU A 79 5.79 -8.58 5.44
C GLU A 79 6.99 -8.74 4.50
N CYS A 80 6.80 -8.42 3.22
CA CYS A 80 7.84 -8.50 2.20
C CYS A 80 8.34 -7.11 1.83
N SER A 81 9.65 -6.94 1.81
CA SER A 81 10.29 -5.70 1.36
C SER A 81 9.96 -5.40 -0.10
N THR A 82 9.86 -4.11 -0.44
CA THR A 82 9.60 -3.68 -1.82
C THR A 82 10.81 -3.96 -2.70
N ILE A 83 10.64 -4.82 -3.70
CA ILE A 83 11.61 -5.03 -4.77
C ILE A 83 11.59 -3.82 -5.70
N ARG A 84 12.78 -3.37 -6.12
CA ARG A 84 12.92 -2.18 -6.97
C ARG A 84 13.82 -2.46 -8.17
N GLU A 85 13.53 -1.77 -9.26
CA GLU A 85 14.37 -1.71 -10.44
C GLU A 85 15.71 -1.00 -10.13
N LYS A 86 16.71 -1.14 -11.02
CA LYS A 86 18.01 -0.47 -10.87
C LYS A 86 17.90 1.06 -10.70
N ASN A 87 16.89 1.67 -11.30
CA ASN A 87 16.58 3.11 -11.18
C ASN A 87 15.86 3.49 -9.85
N GLY A 88 15.55 2.51 -8.99
CA GLY A 88 14.88 2.70 -7.71
C GLY A 88 13.34 2.65 -7.77
N VAL A 89 12.73 2.62 -8.95
CA VAL A 89 11.28 2.51 -9.10
C VAL A 89 10.82 1.13 -8.59
N ALA A 90 9.76 1.09 -7.80
CA ALA A 90 9.22 -0.18 -7.31
C ALA A 90 8.73 -1.05 -8.46
N CYS A 91 9.09 -2.35 -8.46
CA CYS A 91 8.62 -3.29 -9.48
C CYS A 91 7.09 -3.35 -9.50
N SER A 92 6.52 -3.18 -10.70
CA SER A 92 5.08 -3.22 -10.94
C SER A 92 4.80 -3.46 -12.42
N THR A 93 3.78 -4.25 -12.74
CA THR A 93 3.29 -4.39 -14.12
C THR A 93 2.80 -3.06 -14.70
N ARG A 94 2.38 -2.10 -13.85
CA ARG A 94 1.99 -0.76 -14.29
C ARG A 94 3.16 0.05 -14.85
N ASN A 95 4.41 -0.31 -14.57
CA ASN A 95 5.58 0.38 -15.11
C ASN A 95 5.67 0.23 -16.64
N PHE A 96 5.09 -0.82 -17.22
CA PHE A 96 5.00 -0.98 -18.68
C PHE A 96 4.16 0.10 -19.38
N ASN A 97 3.31 0.81 -18.63
CA ASN A 97 2.52 1.93 -19.15
C ASN A 97 3.27 3.26 -19.11
N LEU A 98 4.49 3.30 -18.55
CA LEU A 98 5.30 4.50 -18.42
C LEU A 98 6.32 4.58 -19.57
N ASN A 99 6.43 5.73 -20.19
CA ASN A 99 7.51 6.02 -21.11
C ASN A 99 8.83 6.34 -20.37
N ASN A 100 9.95 6.44 -21.10
CA ASN A 100 11.27 6.68 -20.50
C ASN A 100 11.35 7.95 -19.66
N LYS A 101 10.65 9.03 -20.08
CA LYS A 101 10.60 10.30 -19.36
C LYS A 101 9.85 10.15 -18.03
N GLU A 102 8.72 9.44 -18.03
CA GLU A 102 7.92 9.18 -16.85
C GLU A 102 8.65 8.23 -15.88
N LEU A 103 9.38 7.23 -16.37
CA LEU A 103 10.25 6.39 -15.54
C LEU A 103 11.36 7.19 -14.88
N LEU A 104 11.95 8.16 -15.58
CA LEU A 104 12.96 9.06 -14.99
C LEU A 104 12.35 9.94 -13.89
N ILE A 105 11.15 10.51 -14.11
CA ILE A 105 10.41 11.26 -13.11
C ILE A 105 10.14 10.38 -11.87
N ALA A 106 9.62 9.17 -12.05
CA ALA A 106 9.36 8.23 -10.97
C ALA A 106 10.63 7.90 -10.16
N SER A 107 11.76 7.70 -10.85
CA SER A 107 13.07 7.49 -10.24
C SER A 107 13.50 8.69 -9.39
N ASN A 108 13.38 9.90 -9.92
CA ASN A 108 13.76 11.13 -9.21
C ASN A 108 12.86 11.38 -7.98
N ILE A 109 11.55 11.14 -8.09
CA ILE A 109 10.62 11.17 -6.97
C ILE A 109 11.05 10.19 -5.87
N TYR A 110 11.39 8.95 -6.23
CA TYR A 110 11.86 7.97 -5.25
C TYR A 110 13.15 8.43 -4.54
N LYS A 111 14.15 8.89 -5.29
CA LYS A 111 15.42 9.41 -4.73
C LYS A 111 15.17 10.59 -3.78
N TYR A 112 14.29 11.52 -4.17
CA TYR A 112 13.89 12.63 -3.33
C TYR A 112 13.27 12.15 -2.02
N LEU A 113 12.27 11.26 -2.08
CA LEU A 113 11.58 10.73 -0.89
C LEU A 113 12.52 9.92 0.01
N LEU A 114 13.46 9.17 -0.56
CA LEU A 114 14.49 8.44 0.20
C LEU A 114 15.39 9.39 0.99
N ASN A 115 15.87 10.45 0.34
CA ASN A 115 16.71 11.47 0.98
C ASN A 115 15.92 12.27 2.04
N LEU A 116 14.68 12.62 1.73
CA LEU A 116 13.79 13.30 2.67
C LEU A 116 13.56 12.43 3.92
N ASN A 117 13.29 11.14 3.76
CA ASN A 117 13.09 10.22 4.88
C ASN A 117 14.34 10.15 5.79
N LYS A 118 15.55 10.10 5.21
CA LYS A 118 16.81 10.16 5.97
C LYS A 118 16.93 11.45 6.79
N LYS A 119 16.55 12.59 6.20
CA LYS A 119 16.55 13.91 6.88
C LYS A 119 15.51 13.97 8.00
N ILE A 120 14.29 13.53 7.73
CA ILE A 120 13.18 13.54 8.71
C ILE A 120 13.47 12.64 9.91
N LYS A 121 14.13 11.49 9.71
CA LYS A 121 14.57 10.61 10.82
C LYS A 121 15.52 11.33 11.79
N LYS A 122 16.35 12.25 11.27
CA LYS A 122 17.26 13.08 12.10
C LYS A 122 16.53 14.27 12.71
N ASN A 123 15.64 14.91 11.98
CA ASN A 123 14.89 16.08 12.43
C ASN A 123 13.49 16.11 11.83
N TYR A 124 12.48 15.72 12.60
CA TYR A 124 11.08 15.66 12.15
C TYR A 124 10.49 17.04 11.77
N LYS A 125 11.03 18.16 12.30
CA LYS A 125 10.60 19.52 11.94
C LYS A 125 10.77 19.82 10.43
N LEU A 126 11.58 19.02 9.72
CA LEU A 126 11.75 19.11 8.27
C LEU A 126 10.56 18.52 7.47
N PHE A 127 9.62 17.82 8.12
CA PHE A 127 8.43 17.32 7.48
C PHE A 127 7.38 18.42 7.29
N LYS A 128 7.54 19.21 6.23
CA LYS A 128 6.62 20.29 5.84
C LYS A 128 5.85 19.87 4.60
N ILE A 129 4.58 19.47 4.75
CA ILE A 129 3.74 18.89 3.67
C ILE A 129 3.69 19.78 2.43
N ASN A 130 3.50 21.10 2.61
CA ASN A 130 3.38 22.04 1.49
C ASN A 130 4.69 22.16 0.69
N THR A 131 5.84 22.17 1.35
CA THR A 131 7.15 22.16 0.70
C THR A 131 7.35 20.86 -0.07
N ILE A 132 7.07 19.72 0.56
CA ILE A 132 7.21 18.41 -0.08
C ILE A 132 6.33 18.30 -1.33
N LYS A 133 5.08 18.79 -1.26
CA LYS A 133 4.19 18.80 -2.44
C LYS A 133 4.74 19.67 -3.56
N LYS A 134 5.26 20.86 -3.26
CA LYS A 134 5.89 21.74 -4.26
C LYS A 134 7.07 21.04 -4.93
N ASP A 135 7.94 20.44 -4.14
CA ASP A 135 9.12 19.72 -4.65
C ASP A 135 8.73 18.55 -5.55
N LEU A 136 7.71 17.77 -5.16
CA LEU A 136 7.22 16.66 -5.97
C LEU A 136 6.63 17.12 -7.31
N ILE A 137 5.90 18.24 -7.32
CA ILE A 137 5.38 18.84 -8.56
C ILE A 137 6.53 19.32 -9.44
N SER A 138 7.55 19.98 -8.87
CA SER A 138 8.72 20.44 -9.62
C SER A 138 9.51 19.27 -10.23
N LEU A 139 9.46 18.09 -9.63
CA LEU A 139 10.06 16.85 -10.17
C LEU A 139 9.22 16.21 -11.28
N GLY A 140 8.02 16.74 -11.57
CA GLY A 140 7.15 16.25 -12.64
C GLY A 140 5.94 15.45 -12.18
N ALA A 141 5.61 15.42 -10.88
CA ALA A 141 4.37 14.81 -10.42
C ALA A 141 3.17 15.66 -10.88
N THR A 142 2.25 15.06 -11.63
CA THR A 142 1.06 15.75 -12.16
C THR A 142 -0.07 15.82 -11.15
N LYS A 143 -0.14 14.86 -10.22
CA LYS A 143 -1.15 14.78 -9.17
C LYS A 143 -0.59 14.20 -7.89
N ILE A 144 -0.94 14.78 -6.75
CA ILE A 144 -0.57 14.30 -5.41
C ILE A 144 -1.82 14.22 -4.55
N ASP A 145 -2.31 13.03 -4.32
CA ASP A 145 -3.49 12.81 -3.48
C ASP A 145 -3.18 13.13 -2.02
N TYR A 146 -2.05 12.63 -1.49
CA TYR A 146 -1.61 12.92 -0.12
C TYR A 146 -0.10 12.71 0.05
N VAL A 147 0.44 13.32 1.11
CA VAL A 147 1.78 13.04 1.65
C VAL A 147 1.63 12.83 3.14
N LYS A 148 2.08 11.71 3.66
CA LYS A 148 2.04 11.41 5.09
C LYS A 148 3.30 10.62 5.50
N ASN A 149 3.81 10.91 6.67
CA ASN A 149 4.89 10.15 7.29
C ASN A 149 4.29 9.29 8.41
N TYR A 150 4.56 8.00 8.38
CA TYR A 150 4.28 7.09 9.47
C TYR A 150 5.60 6.71 10.14
N LYS A 151 5.67 6.86 11.45
CA LYS A 151 6.74 6.24 12.23
C LYS A 151 6.43 4.74 12.28
N ASN A 152 7.37 3.91 11.84
CA ASN A 152 7.32 2.51 12.20
C ASN A 152 7.50 2.45 13.73
N SER A 153 6.47 1.99 14.40
CA SER A 153 6.50 1.67 15.84
C SER A 153 7.34 0.42 16.04
#